data_d9e2b8357a2903b177c753c2ab1b64a9
#
_entry.id   d9e2b8357a2903b177c753c2ab1b64a9
#
_cell.length_a   1.000
_cell.length_b   1.000
_cell.length_c   1.000
_cell.angle_alpha   90.00
_cell.angle_beta   90.00
_cell.angle_gamma   90.00
#
_symmetry.space_group_name_H-M   'P 1'
#
loop_
_entity.id
_entity.type
_entity.pdbx_description
1 polymer ?
#
loop_
_entity_poly.entity_id
_entity_poly.type
_entity_poly.pdbx_seq_one_letter_code
_entity_poly.pdbx_strand_id
1 'polypeptide(L)'
;MLDANLKAQLAAYLERMTQPVELVASLDDSPASAELRALLKNVSDASPKVRVIETTGGSKRTPSFSVNRPGQTHGPRFAGLPMGHEFTSLVLALLQVGGHPPKVDEAVLRQIRELQGDFEFEVYISLTCHNCPDVVQALNLMAIQNPRIKATMIDGALFQDEVKEREIMAVPTVFLNGTRFGQGRMSLEEILAKIDTGGAAREAEKLAAKEPFDVLIVGGGPAGAAAAVYAARKGIRTGIASERFGGQVLDTLGIENFISIKETEGPKFALALEEHVRHYDVDIMNLQRAKGLARHDDLIEVQLESGASLKARSVILSTGARWRTINVPGEQEYRNKGVAYCPHCDGPLFKGKRVAVIGGGNSGVEAAIDLAGIVEHVTLIEYDTQLRADAVLQRKLASLPNVTTIVNAKTTGITGDGNRVDGLVYEDRATGASRRVELAGVFVQIGLVPNSEWLRGTVELSRHGEVIVDARGATSLPGVFAAGDATTVPFKQIIIAAGDGAKAALAAFDYLIRQPAGTK
;
A
#
# COMPACT_ATOMS: atom_id res chain seq x y z
N MET A 1 1.25 -17.70 26.47
CA MET A 1 2.49 -18.49 26.46
C MET A 1 2.67 -19.08 25.06
N LEU A 2 3.93 -19.19 24.59
CA LEU A 2 4.22 -19.83 23.32
C LEU A 2 3.88 -21.33 23.39
N ASP A 3 3.14 -21.84 22.41
CA ASP A 3 2.92 -23.27 22.25
C ASP A 3 4.20 -24.00 21.78
N ALA A 4 4.18 -25.33 21.77
CA ALA A 4 5.34 -26.15 21.44
C ALA A 4 5.83 -25.91 19.99
N ASN A 5 4.91 -25.63 19.05
CA ASN A 5 5.23 -25.40 17.64
C ASN A 5 5.93 -24.04 17.46
N LEU A 6 5.38 -22.97 18.05
CA LEU A 6 5.99 -21.64 18.03
C LEU A 6 7.37 -21.62 18.71
N LYS A 7 7.56 -22.39 19.80
CA LYS A 7 8.89 -22.55 20.44
C LYS A 7 9.89 -23.21 19.52
N ALA A 8 9.49 -24.27 18.83
CA ALA A 8 10.37 -24.98 17.88
C ALA A 8 10.74 -24.07 16.69
N GLN A 9 9.77 -23.34 16.15
CA GLN A 9 10.02 -22.38 15.07
C GLN A 9 10.94 -21.24 15.52
N LEU A 10 10.71 -20.68 16.71
CA LEU A 10 11.56 -19.64 17.28
C LEU A 10 13.01 -20.13 17.42
N ALA A 11 13.22 -21.31 17.98
CA ALA A 11 14.56 -21.90 18.12
C ALA A 11 15.26 -22.03 16.77
N ALA A 12 14.57 -22.55 15.75
CA ALA A 12 15.10 -22.70 14.39
C ALA A 12 15.46 -21.33 13.75
N TYR A 13 14.68 -20.27 14.00
CA TYR A 13 15.03 -18.93 13.54
C TYR A 13 16.26 -18.38 14.29
N LEU A 14 16.34 -18.54 15.61
CA LEU A 14 17.43 -18.00 16.42
C LEU A 14 18.78 -18.71 16.18
N GLU A 15 18.81 -19.91 15.58
CA GLU A 15 20.04 -20.53 15.11
C GLU A 15 20.83 -19.64 14.12
N ARG A 16 20.12 -18.81 13.34
CA ARG A 16 20.70 -17.90 12.35
C ARG A 16 21.45 -16.70 12.98
N MET A 17 21.30 -16.49 14.28
CA MET A 17 22.05 -15.44 14.97
C MET A 17 23.53 -15.79 15.01
N THR A 18 24.38 -14.81 14.74
CA THR A 18 25.85 -14.94 14.78
C THR A 18 26.45 -14.32 16.04
N GLN A 19 25.70 -13.43 16.71
CA GLN A 19 26.17 -12.68 17.89
C GLN A 19 25.17 -12.82 19.05
N PRO A 20 25.63 -12.66 20.31
CA PRO A 20 24.77 -12.68 21.48
C PRO A 20 23.87 -11.43 21.56
N VAL A 21 22.73 -11.60 22.21
CA VAL A 21 21.70 -10.56 22.42
C VAL A 21 21.31 -10.52 23.88
N GLU A 22 21.14 -9.30 24.43
CA GLU A 22 20.63 -9.04 25.77
C GLU A 22 19.23 -8.43 25.69
N LEU A 23 18.27 -9.05 26.41
CA LEU A 23 16.94 -8.53 26.63
C LEU A 23 16.93 -7.81 27.98
N VAL A 24 17.00 -6.48 27.96
CA VAL A 24 17.02 -5.66 29.17
C VAL A 24 15.59 -5.25 29.51
N ALA A 25 15.02 -5.90 30.53
CA ALA A 25 13.62 -5.78 30.91
C ALA A 25 13.43 -4.87 32.14
N SER A 26 12.45 -3.98 32.08
CA SER A 26 11.92 -3.21 33.20
C SER A 26 10.56 -3.78 33.57
N LEU A 27 10.49 -4.45 34.71
CA LEU A 27 9.32 -5.21 35.18
C LEU A 27 8.96 -4.77 36.60
N ASP A 28 7.68 -4.92 36.91
CA ASP A 28 7.10 -4.74 38.24
C ASP A 28 6.33 -6.01 38.67
N ASP A 29 5.50 -5.91 39.71
CA ASP A 29 4.72 -7.03 40.22
C ASP A 29 3.34 -7.17 39.55
N SER A 30 3.09 -6.43 38.45
CA SER A 30 1.83 -6.50 37.71
C SER A 30 1.67 -7.82 36.96
N PRO A 31 0.40 -8.26 36.68
CA PRO A 31 0.15 -9.42 35.85
C PRO A 31 0.78 -9.31 34.46
N ALA A 32 0.79 -8.12 33.85
CA ALA A 32 1.42 -7.87 32.55
C ALA A 32 2.95 -8.08 32.60
N SER A 33 3.59 -7.68 33.68
CA SER A 33 5.03 -7.94 33.90
C SER A 33 5.32 -9.45 34.08
N ALA A 34 4.42 -10.16 34.76
CA ALA A 34 4.55 -11.63 34.91
C ALA A 34 4.45 -12.34 33.55
N GLU A 35 3.51 -11.93 32.70
CA GLU A 35 3.36 -12.46 31.35
C GLU A 35 4.58 -12.14 30.46
N LEU A 36 5.08 -10.92 30.51
CA LEU A 36 6.28 -10.53 29.77
C LEU A 36 7.51 -11.33 30.25
N ARG A 37 7.68 -11.50 31.56
CA ARG A 37 8.77 -12.33 32.13
C ARG A 37 8.72 -13.76 31.60
N ALA A 38 7.51 -14.34 31.50
CA ALA A 38 7.31 -15.69 30.95
C ALA A 38 7.66 -15.75 29.45
N LEU A 39 7.29 -14.72 28.67
CA LEU A 39 7.68 -14.62 27.25
C LEU A 39 9.20 -14.54 27.09
N LEU A 40 9.86 -13.60 27.80
CA LEU A 40 11.30 -13.42 27.73
C LEU A 40 12.08 -14.67 28.14
N LYS A 41 11.59 -15.38 29.15
CA LYS A 41 12.13 -16.69 29.51
C LYS A 41 12.02 -17.71 28.38
N ASN A 42 10.86 -17.82 27.71
CA ASN A 42 10.71 -18.72 26.55
C ASN A 42 11.68 -18.36 25.42
N VAL A 43 11.94 -17.05 25.20
CA VAL A 43 12.89 -16.58 24.17
C VAL A 43 14.32 -16.95 24.54
N SER A 44 14.72 -16.76 25.80
CA SER A 44 16.07 -17.14 26.27
C SER A 44 16.29 -18.65 26.31
N ASP A 45 15.27 -19.42 26.65
CA ASP A 45 15.32 -20.90 26.64
C ASP A 45 15.48 -21.43 25.19
N ALA A 46 15.05 -20.68 24.17
CA ALA A 46 15.13 -21.07 22.75
C ALA A 46 16.53 -20.90 22.13
N SER A 47 17.44 -20.10 22.75
CA SER A 47 18.79 -19.91 22.23
C SER A 47 19.79 -19.53 23.33
N PRO A 48 20.95 -20.20 23.42
CA PRO A 48 22.00 -19.84 24.39
C PRO A 48 22.65 -18.48 24.11
N LYS A 49 22.37 -17.89 22.95
CA LYS A 49 22.84 -16.55 22.58
C LYS A 49 21.95 -15.42 23.13
N VAL A 50 20.81 -15.74 23.74
CA VAL A 50 19.88 -14.75 24.29
C VAL A 50 19.95 -14.77 25.81
N ARG A 51 20.23 -13.62 26.41
CA ARG A 51 20.26 -13.43 27.86
C ARG A 51 19.23 -12.39 28.28
N VAL A 52 18.49 -12.69 29.35
CA VAL A 52 17.55 -11.74 29.98
C VAL A 52 18.24 -11.07 31.17
N ILE A 53 18.11 -9.75 31.24
CA ILE A 53 18.59 -8.91 32.36
C ILE A 53 17.39 -8.14 32.87
N GLU A 54 16.97 -8.41 34.10
CA GLU A 54 15.91 -7.62 34.74
C GLU A 54 16.50 -6.42 35.48
N THR A 55 15.91 -5.25 35.29
CA THR A 55 16.27 -4.01 35.95
C THR A 55 15.09 -3.48 36.75
N THR A 56 15.35 -3.01 37.97
CA THR A 56 14.34 -2.35 38.80
C THR A 56 14.42 -0.84 38.57
N GLY A 57 13.38 -0.27 37.94
CA GLY A 57 13.28 1.17 37.65
C GLY A 57 14.07 1.59 36.40
N GLY A 58 13.84 2.81 35.94
CA GLY A 58 14.57 3.42 34.82
C GLY A 58 13.87 3.43 33.47
N SER A 59 12.72 2.77 33.29
CA SER A 59 11.90 2.90 32.09
C SER A 59 10.68 3.79 32.33
N LYS A 60 10.38 4.65 31.37
CA LYS A 60 9.14 5.46 31.36
C LYS A 60 7.88 4.57 31.33
N ARG A 61 8.00 3.37 30.77
CA ARG A 61 6.89 2.41 30.60
C ARG A 61 7.27 1.05 31.17
N THR A 62 6.42 0.51 32.02
CA THR A 62 6.57 -0.81 32.64
C THR A 62 5.24 -1.56 32.50
N PRO A 63 5.22 -2.81 31.99
CA PRO A 63 6.37 -3.59 31.56
C PRO A 63 6.94 -3.18 30.20
N SER A 64 8.26 -3.25 30.06
CA SER A 64 8.94 -3.02 28.79
C SER A 64 10.29 -3.74 28.75
N PHE A 65 10.84 -3.92 27.56
CA PHE A 65 12.20 -4.41 27.38
C PHE A 65 12.83 -3.84 26.11
N SER A 66 14.15 -3.88 26.05
CA SER A 66 14.91 -3.56 24.85
C SER A 66 15.74 -4.75 24.39
N VAL A 67 15.98 -4.83 23.09
CA VAL A 67 16.78 -5.87 22.43
C VAL A 67 18.12 -5.26 22.06
N ASN A 68 19.19 -5.61 22.76
CA ASN A 68 20.48 -4.97 22.63
C ASN A 68 21.59 -5.98 22.29
N ARG A 69 22.68 -5.50 21.71
CA ARG A 69 23.96 -6.20 21.79
C ARG A 69 24.55 -6.03 23.18
N PRO A 70 25.35 -6.97 23.69
CA PRO A 70 25.99 -6.84 24.99
C PRO A 70 26.74 -5.52 25.13
N GLY A 71 26.46 -4.80 26.22
CA GLY A 71 27.04 -3.51 26.50
C GLY A 71 26.47 -2.31 25.72
N GLN A 72 25.46 -2.50 24.90
CA GLN A 72 24.74 -1.43 24.20
C GLN A 72 23.37 -1.15 24.84
N THR A 73 22.84 0.06 24.68
CA THR A 73 21.58 0.50 25.30
C THR A 73 20.58 1.11 24.30
N HIS A 74 20.90 1.11 23.01
CA HIS A 74 20.15 1.82 21.97
C HIS A 74 19.36 0.91 21.02
N GLY A 75 19.20 -0.36 21.38
CA GLY A 75 18.39 -1.28 20.56
C GLY A 75 16.88 -1.00 20.61
N PRO A 76 16.11 -1.66 19.72
CA PRO A 76 14.66 -1.54 19.69
C PRO A 76 14.01 -1.85 21.04
N ARG A 77 13.02 -1.06 21.42
CA ARG A 77 12.28 -1.21 22.67
C ARG A 77 10.83 -1.63 22.40
N PHE A 78 10.35 -2.50 23.25
CA PHE A 78 8.95 -2.98 23.26
C PHE A 78 8.34 -2.64 24.62
N ALA A 79 7.33 -1.79 24.64
CA ALA A 79 6.51 -1.47 25.80
C ALA A 79 5.20 -2.26 25.69
N GLY A 80 5.11 -3.36 26.45
CA GLY A 80 4.07 -4.38 26.40
C GLY A 80 4.55 -5.73 25.88
N LEU A 81 3.61 -6.62 25.56
CA LEU A 81 3.88 -7.96 25.02
C LEU A 81 3.84 -7.94 23.49
N PRO A 82 4.94 -8.17 22.77
CA PRO A 82 4.93 -8.29 21.32
C PRO A 82 4.45 -9.69 20.90
N MET A 83 3.14 -9.90 21.02
CA MET A 83 2.45 -11.13 20.62
C MET A 83 1.49 -10.85 19.45
N GLY A 84 0.70 -11.82 19.05
CA GLY A 84 -0.17 -11.68 17.88
C GLY A 84 0.65 -11.32 16.63
N HIS A 85 0.24 -10.28 15.91
CA HIS A 85 0.95 -9.86 14.70
C HIS A 85 2.36 -9.29 14.97
N GLU A 86 2.63 -8.79 16.19
CA GLU A 86 3.94 -8.21 16.56
C GLU A 86 4.98 -9.25 16.98
N PHE A 87 4.62 -10.54 17.10
CA PHE A 87 5.60 -11.58 17.41
C PHE A 87 6.69 -11.68 16.33
N THR A 88 6.33 -11.48 15.06
CA THR A 88 7.30 -11.42 13.96
C THR A 88 8.25 -10.23 14.11
N SER A 89 7.77 -9.08 14.58
CA SER A 89 8.61 -7.90 14.83
C SER A 89 9.66 -8.15 15.92
N LEU A 90 9.30 -8.90 16.98
CA LEU A 90 10.26 -9.36 17.99
C LEU A 90 11.30 -10.31 17.40
N VAL A 91 10.87 -11.33 16.64
CA VAL A 91 11.78 -12.32 16.04
C VAL A 91 12.79 -11.65 15.10
N LEU A 92 12.33 -10.72 14.26
CA LEU A 92 13.20 -9.97 13.36
C LEU A 92 14.18 -9.06 14.12
N ALA A 93 13.74 -8.39 15.19
CA ALA A 93 14.61 -7.58 16.02
C ALA A 93 15.74 -8.44 16.65
N LEU A 94 15.40 -9.62 17.20
CA LEU A 94 16.39 -10.57 17.73
C LEU A 94 17.40 -11.00 16.67
N LEU A 95 16.94 -11.38 15.48
CA LEU A 95 17.78 -11.81 14.37
C LEU A 95 18.74 -10.70 13.93
N GLN A 96 18.23 -9.50 13.72
CA GLN A 96 19.01 -8.38 13.19
C GLN A 96 20.00 -7.84 14.22
N VAL A 97 19.62 -7.71 15.49
CA VAL A 97 20.55 -7.37 16.58
C VAL A 97 21.57 -8.49 16.74
N GLY A 98 21.16 -9.76 16.62
CA GLY A 98 22.00 -10.95 16.64
C GLY A 98 22.88 -11.16 15.41
N GLY A 99 22.96 -10.17 14.51
CA GLY A 99 23.91 -10.16 13.37
C GLY A 99 23.40 -10.83 12.08
N HIS A 100 22.12 -11.22 12.01
CA HIS A 100 21.53 -11.68 10.76
C HIS A 100 21.25 -10.48 9.84
N PRO A 101 21.69 -10.48 8.56
CA PRO A 101 21.53 -9.34 7.68
C PRO A 101 20.04 -9.09 7.36
N PRO A 102 19.58 -7.84 7.37
CA PRO A 102 18.23 -7.51 6.93
C PRO A 102 18.09 -7.69 5.41
N LYS A 103 16.89 -8.02 4.95
CA LYS A 103 16.55 -8.08 3.52
C LYS A 103 16.17 -6.69 3.00
N VAL A 104 17.10 -5.76 3.02
CA VAL A 104 16.93 -4.38 2.57
C VAL A 104 18.15 -3.99 1.73
N ASP A 105 17.93 -3.17 0.71
CA ASP A 105 18.99 -2.67 -0.17
C ASP A 105 20.09 -1.95 0.63
N GLU A 106 21.35 -2.23 0.32
CA GLU A 106 22.50 -1.61 1.00
C GLU A 106 22.53 -0.08 0.86
N ALA A 107 21.96 0.46 -0.22
CA ALA A 107 21.82 1.90 -0.39
C ALA A 107 20.89 2.51 0.66
N VAL A 108 19.78 1.84 0.98
CA VAL A 108 18.84 2.26 2.03
C VAL A 108 19.47 2.13 3.42
N LEU A 109 20.20 1.03 3.68
CA LEU A 109 20.91 0.85 4.94
C LEU A 109 21.99 1.94 5.15
N ARG A 110 22.69 2.33 4.09
CA ARG A 110 23.65 3.43 4.11
C ARG A 110 22.97 4.76 4.42
N GLN A 111 21.84 5.04 3.77
CA GLN A 111 21.04 6.24 4.02
C GLN A 111 20.63 6.33 5.50
N ILE A 112 20.17 5.22 6.11
CA ILE A 112 19.84 5.18 7.55
C ILE A 112 21.06 5.52 8.41
N ARG A 113 22.22 4.93 8.13
CA ARG A 113 23.48 5.16 8.90
C ARG A 113 23.96 6.61 8.79
N GLU A 114 23.72 7.27 7.67
CA GLU A 114 24.16 8.64 7.38
C GLU A 114 23.20 9.71 7.90
N LEU A 115 21.99 9.35 8.37
CA LEU A 115 21.05 10.30 8.95
C LEU A 115 21.67 11.07 10.11
N GLN A 116 21.56 12.39 10.05
CA GLN A 116 22.04 13.32 11.08
C GLN A 116 20.85 13.80 11.92
N GLY A 117 21.08 13.94 13.23
CA GLY A 117 20.07 14.34 14.21
C GLY A 117 19.66 13.18 15.11
N ASP A 118 18.96 13.50 16.18
CA ASP A 118 18.47 12.53 17.15
C ASP A 118 16.97 12.30 16.89
N PHE A 119 16.60 11.06 16.67
CA PHE A 119 15.23 10.66 16.32
C PHE A 119 14.70 9.70 17.39
N GLU A 120 13.68 10.11 18.11
CA GLU A 120 12.96 9.26 19.06
C GLU A 120 11.58 8.94 18.53
N PHE A 121 11.43 7.71 17.99
CA PHE A 121 10.18 7.21 17.47
C PHE A 121 9.41 6.43 18.54
N GLU A 122 8.14 6.78 18.70
CA GLU A 122 7.17 6.04 19.50
C GLU A 122 6.04 5.61 18.59
N VAL A 123 5.81 4.29 18.44
CA VAL A 123 4.74 3.75 17.61
C VAL A 123 3.71 3.04 18.48
N TYR A 124 2.50 3.57 18.50
CA TYR A 124 1.34 2.97 19.18
C TYR A 124 0.69 1.96 18.26
N ILE A 125 0.50 0.75 18.79
CA ILE A 125 -0.03 -0.42 18.05
C ILE A 125 -1.20 -1.07 18.77
N SER A 126 -1.86 -1.98 18.07
CA SER A 126 -2.72 -3.02 18.63
C SER A 126 -2.20 -4.38 18.19
N LEU A 127 -2.21 -5.37 19.06
CA LEU A 127 -1.73 -6.72 18.76
C LEU A 127 -2.54 -7.43 17.65
N THR A 128 -3.74 -6.92 17.34
CA THR A 128 -4.61 -7.41 16.26
C THR A 128 -4.51 -6.59 14.97
N CYS A 129 -3.66 -5.58 14.93
CA CYS A 129 -3.48 -4.71 13.78
C CYS A 129 -2.56 -5.35 12.73
N HIS A 130 -3.05 -5.59 11.52
CA HIS A 130 -2.27 -6.21 10.44
C HIS A 130 -1.21 -5.27 9.81
N ASN A 131 -1.41 -3.96 9.90
CA ASN A 131 -0.52 -2.96 9.32
C ASN A 131 0.56 -2.46 10.28
N CYS A 132 0.43 -2.78 11.59
CA CYS A 132 1.35 -2.30 12.61
C CYS A 132 2.76 -2.90 12.48
N PRO A 133 2.92 -4.22 12.17
CA PRO A 133 4.24 -4.82 12.06
C PRO A 133 5.16 -4.18 11.04
N ASP A 134 4.64 -3.74 9.90
CA ASP A 134 5.46 -3.11 8.86
C ASP A 134 6.16 -1.84 9.39
N VAL A 135 5.43 -1.02 10.14
CA VAL A 135 5.96 0.22 10.72
C VAL A 135 6.92 -0.07 11.88
N VAL A 136 6.56 -1.01 12.75
CA VAL A 136 7.42 -1.42 13.88
C VAL A 136 8.74 -1.98 13.38
N GLN A 137 8.72 -2.85 12.38
CA GLN A 137 9.92 -3.48 11.81
C GLN A 137 10.82 -2.46 11.10
N ALA A 138 10.23 -1.50 10.37
CA ALA A 138 10.98 -0.41 9.74
C ALA A 138 11.71 0.44 10.80
N LEU A 139 11.02 0.88 11.84
CA LEU A 139 11.61 1.69 12.92
C LEU A 139 12.65 0.91 13.73
N ASN A 140 12.40 -0.37 14.00
CA ASN A 140 13.37 -1.25 14.67
C ASN A 140 14.66 -1.39 13.85
N LEU A 141 14.54 -1.62 12.54
CA LEU A 141 15.70 -1.70 11.64
C LEU A 141 16.49 -0.39 11.66
N MET A 142 15.82 0.75 11.61
CA MET A 142 16.47 2.06 11.66
C MET A 142 17.24 2.25 12.98
N ALA A 143 16.66 1.87 14.12
CA ALA A 143 17.32 1.95 15.43
C ALA A 143 18.53 1.00 15.54
N ILE A 144 18.48 -0.18 14.89
CA ILE A 144 19.59 -1.13 14.84
C ILE A 144 20.75 -0.58 13.99
N GLN A 145 20.44 0.12 12.89
CA GLN A 145 21.43 0.62 11.93
C GLN A 145 22.06 1.96 12.34
N ASN A 146 21.35 2.79 13.14
CA ASN A 146 21.83 4.11 13.53
C ASN A 146 21.57 4.36 15.03
N PRO A 147 22.61 4.51 15.86
CA PRO A 147 22.48 4.70 17.32
C PRO A 147 21.81 6.03 17.72
N ARG A 148 21.66 6.98 16.80
CA ARG A 148 20.91 8.23 17.01
C ARG A 148 19.40 8.05 16.88
N ILE A 149 18.96 6.88 16.45
CA ILE A 149 17.55 6.55 16.30
C ILE A 149 17.12 5.63 17.43
N LYS A 150 16.12 6.05 18.18
CA LYS A 150 15.43 5.24 19.18
C LYS A 150 14.06 4.86 18.64
N ALA A 151 13.69 3.59 18.77
CA ALA A 151 12.38 3.09 18.38
C ALA A 151 11.73 2.37 19.55
N THR A 152 10.51 2.77 19.89
CA THR A 152 9.70 2.13 20.94
C THR A 152 8.35 1.75 20.38
N MET A 153 8.07 0.44 20.30
CA MET A 153 6.72 -0.09 20.11
C MET A 153 5.94 0.03 21.41
N ILE A 154 4.69 0.51 21.36
CA ILE A 154 3.84 0.72 22.53
C ILE A 154 2.50 0.04 22.29
N ASP A 155 2.16 -0.93 23.13
CA ASP A 155 0.84 -1.56 23.11
C ASP A 155 -0.21 -0.59 23.67
N GLY A 156 -1.04 -0.04 22.79
CA GLY A 156 -2.07 0.92 23.16
C GLY A 156 -3.13 0.37 24.13
N ALA A 157 -3.36 -0.94 24.14
CA ALA A 157 -4.27 -1.57 25.07
C ALA A 157 -3.71 -1.57 26.52
N LEU A 158 -2.41 -1.65 26.67
CA LEU A 158 -1.75 -1.62 27.97
C LEU A 158 -1.53 -0.18 28.48
N PHE A 159 -1.25 0.77 27.58
CA PHE A 159 -0.95 2.16 27.91
C PHE A 159 -2.10 3.11 27.50
N GLN A 160 -3.31 2.78 27.93
CA GLN A 160 -4.54 3.50 27.53
C GLN A 160 -4.55 4.98 27.93
N ASP A 161 -3.92 5.35 29.04
CA ASP A 161 -3.87 6.74 29.50
C ASP A 161 -3.05 7.60 28.53
N GLU A 162 -1.92 7.10 28.03
CA GLU A 162 -1.14 7.77 26.99
C GLU A 162 -1.92 7.85 25.66
N VAL A 163 -2.67 6.82 25.31
CA VAL A 163 -3.54 6.81 24.10
C VAL A 163 -4.60 7.91 24.19
N LYS A 164 -5.22 8.09 25.36
CA LYS A 164 -6.21 9.16 25.58
C LYS A 164 -5.57 10.54 25.57
N GLU A 165 -4.47 10.72 26.32
CA GLU A 165 -3.76 12.00 26.41
C GLU A 165 -3.28 12.50 25.04
N ARG A 166 -2.83 11.57 24.18
CA ARG A 166 -2.33 11.87 22.84
C ARG A 166 -3.39 11.83 21.74
N GLU A 167 -4.65 11.65 22.09
CA GLU A 167 -5.78 11.58 21.16
C GLU A 167 -5.55 10.60 20.00
N ILE A 168 -5.09 9.38 20.31
CA ILE A 168 -4.80 8.35 19.32
C ILE A 168 -6.11 7.63 18.97
N MET A 169 -6.61 7.86 17.77
CA MET A 169 -7.88 7.31 17.29
C MET A 169 -7.73 6.08 16.40
N ALA A 170 -6.52 5.81 15.89
CA ALA A 170 -6.23 4.66 15.03
C ALA A 170 -4.76 4.24 15.14
N VAL A 171 -4.47 2.98 14.78
CA VAL A 171 -3.13 2.40 14.82
C VAL A 171 -2.74 1.79 13.46
N PRO A 172 -1.44 1.80 13.11
CA PRO A 172 -0.34 2.39 13.86
C PRO A 172 -0.38 3.92 13.85
N THR A 173 -0.04 4.55 14.97
CA THR A 173 0.22 5.99 15.04
C THR A 173 1.65 6.20 15.54
N VAL A 174 2.42 6.97 14.78
CA VAL A 174 3.83 7.24 15.04
C VAL A 174 4.01 8.67 15.52
N PHE A 175 4.79 8.82 16.59
CA PHE A 175 5.31 10.11 17.05
C PHE A 175 6.83 10.13 16.85
N LEU A 176 7.33 11.28 16.47
CA LEU A 176 8.75 11.59 16.37
C LEU A 176 9.07 12.76 17.28
N ASN A 177 9.99 12.56 18.22
CA ASN A 177 10.40 13.57 19.20
C ASN A 177 9.18 14.23 19.91
N GLY A 178 8.18 13.40 20.25
CA GLY A 178 6.95 13.83 20.94
C GLY A 178 5.86 14.42 20.03
N THR A 179 6.14 14.69 18.77
CA THR A 179 5.16 15.25 17.81
C THR A 179 4.59 14.17 16.90
N ARG A 180 3.29 14.22 16.57
CA ARG A 180 2.65 13.25 15.65
C ARG A 180 3.34 13.32 14.29
N PHE A 181 3.93 12.21 13.88
CA PHE A 181 4.69 12.06 12.65
C PHE A 181 3.84 11.47 11.50
N GLY A 182 3.02 10.47 11.82
CA GLY A 182 2.17 9.81 10.85
C GLY A 182 1.21 8.82 11.48
N GLN A 183 0.25 8.38 10.68
CA GLN A 183 -0.77 7.41 11.06
C GLN A 183 -1.03 6.46 9.90
N GLY A 184 -1.34 5.19 10.20
CA GLY A 184 -1.54 4.14 9.22
C GLY A 184 -0.22 3.50 8.77
N ARG A 185 -0.31 2.61 7.79
CA ARG A 185 0.85 1.90 7.24
C ARG A 185 1.83 2.89 6.62
N MET A 186 3.10 2.72 6.89
CA MET A 186 4.20 3.47 6.28
C MET A 186 5.35 2.51 5.99
N SER A 187 5.92 2.57 4.80
CA SER A 187 7.12 1.82 4.46
C SER A 187 8.38 2.48 5.04
N LEU A 188 9.48 1.74 5.07
CA LEU A 188 10.79 2.26 5.48
C LEU A 188 11.20 3.48 4.64
N GLU A 189 10.99 3.41 3.33
CA GLU A 189 11.33 4.47 2.39
C GLU A 189 10.47 5.73 2.62
N GLU A 190 9.17 5.56 2.91
CA GLU A 190 8.27 6.66 3.24
C GLU A 190 8.68 7.37 4.55
N ILE A 191 9.12 6.61 5.55
CA ILE A 191 9.63 7.16 6.81
C ILE A 191 10.92 7.94 6.55
N LEU A 192 11.87 7.35 5.82
CA LEU A 192 13.14 7.98 5.46
C LEU A 192 12.94 9.27 4.65
N ALA A 193 12.05 9.26 3.65
CA ALA A 193 11.76 10.43 2.83
C ALA A 193 11.25 11.62 3.65
N LYS A 194 10.56 11.37 4.77
CA LYS A 194 10.06 12.42 5.66
C LYS A 194 11.12 13.02 6.59
N ILE A 195 12.17 12.27 6.94
CA ILE A 195 13.17 12.70 7.93
C ILE A 195 14.53 13.10 7.31
N ASP A 196 14.86 12.56 6.14
CA ASP A 196 16.09 12.90 5.43
C ASP A 196 15.86 14.11 4.51
N THR A 197 15.91 15.31 5.07
CA THR A 197 15.68 16.56 4.33
C THR A 197 16.72 16.81 3.22
N GLY A 198 17.87 16.14 3.26
CA GLY A 198 18.89 16.19 2.20
C GLY A 198 18.81 15.02 1.20
N GLY A 199 18.08 13.97 1.55
CA GLY A 199 17.98 12.74 0.76
C GLY A 199 17.29 12.94 -0.57
N ALA A 200 16.23 13.76 -0.59
CA ALA A 200 15.48 14.06 -1.82
C ALA A 200 16.37 14.74 -2.89
N ALA A 201 17.21 15.68 -2.49
CA ALA A 201 18.11 16.37 -3.42
C ALA A 201 19.22 15.43 -3.93
N ARG A 202 19.83 14.64 -3.04
CA ARG A 202 20.84 13.63 -3.42
C ARG A 202 20.26 12.56 -4.32
N GLU A 203 19.05 12.10 -4.06
CA GLU A 203 18.37 11.12 -4.90
C GLU A 203 18.01 11.71 -6.26
N ALA A 204 17.52 12.97 -6.31
CA ALA A 204 17.24 13.66 -7.55
C ALA A 204 18.50 13.81 -8.42
N GLU A 205 19.67 14.11 -7.81
CA GLU A 205 20.95 14.17 -8.52
C GLU A 205 21.37 12.81 -9.07
N LYS A 206 21.24 11.73 -8.28
CA LYS A 206 21.52 10.36 -8.75
C LYS A 206 20.62 9.95 -9.90
N LEU A 207 19.33 10.28 -9.83
CA LEU A 207 18.37 9.99 -10.89
C LEU A 207 18.70 10.76 -12.17
N ALA A 208 19.04 12.05 -12.06
CA ALA A 208 19.41 12.88 -13.20
C ALA A 208 20.72 12.43 -13.88
N ALA A 209 21.62 11.79 -13.13
CA ALA A 209 22.88 11.25 -13.65
C ALA A 209 22.74 9.88 -14.33
N LYS A 210 21.55 9.26 -14.31
CA LYS A 210 21.35 7.96 -14.98
C LYS A 210 21.44 8.10 -16.49
N GLU A 211 22.14 7.17 -17.10
CA GLU A 211 22.14 7.03 -18.55
C GLU A 211 20.73 6.78 -19.09
N PRO A 212 20.40 7.22 -20.32
CA PRO A 212 19.09 7.00 -20.90
C PRO A 212 18.69 5.52 -20.96
N PHE A 213 17.44 5.23 -20.61
CA PHE A 213 16.86 3.90 -20.77
C PHE A 213 16.47 3.62 -22.22
N ASP A 214 16.48 2.37 -22.64
CA ASP A 214 15.81 2.00 -23.89
C ASP A 214 14.29 2.09 -23.69
N VAL A 215 13.79 1.55 -22.57
CA VAL A 215 12.39 1.66 -22.17
C VAL A 215 12.31 2.14 -20.72
N LEU A 216 11.64 3.26 -20.50
CA LEU A 216 11.27 3.74 -19.17
C LEU A 216 9.77 3.55 -18.95
N ILE A 217 9.41 2.88 -17.87
CA ILE A 217 8.03 2.60 -17.48
C ILE A 217 7.66 3.56 -16.35
N VAL A 218 6.54 4.27 -16.49
CA VAL A 218 6.01 5.19 -15.48
C VAL A 218 4.80 4.54 -14.83
N GLY A 219 4.98 4.06 -13.60
CA GLY A 219 3.98 3.32 -12.82
C GLY A 219 4.36 1.87 -12.60
N GLY A 220 4.32 1.42 -11.34
CA GLY A 220 4.75 0.08 -10.89
C GLY A 220 3.60 -0.89 -10.57
N GLY A 221 2.38 -0.64 -11.08
CA GLY A 221 1.25 -1.56 -10.95
C GLY A 221 1.37 -2.79 -11.88
N PRO A 222 0.33 -3.64 -11.98
CA PRO A 222 0.35 -4.85 -12.80
C PRO A 222 0.73 -4.61 -14.26
N ALA A 223 0.28 -3.51 -14.85
CA ALA A 223 0.65 -3.14 -16.22
C ALA A 223 2.15 -2.83 -16.33
N GLY A 224 2.68 -2.02 -15.40
CA GLY A 224 4.10 -1.65 -15.39
C GLY A 224 5.01 -2.84 -15.09
N ALA A 225 4.64 -3.69 -14.14
CA ALA A 225 5.39 -4.91 -13.82
C ALA A 225 5.45 -5.86 -15.02
N ALA A 226 4.33 -6.10 -15.69
CA ALA A 226 4.29 -6.92 -16.91
C ALA A 226 5.13 -6.28 -18.03
N ALA A 227 5.01 -4.98 -18.25
CA ALA A 227 5.81 -4.26 -19.23
C ALA A 227 7.31 -4.41 -18.96
N ALA A 228 7.73 -4.28 -17.71
CA ALA A 228 9.14 -4.42 -17.32
C ALA A 228 9.70 -5.81 -17.60
N VAL A 229 8.98 -6.86 -17.21
CA VAL A 229 9.38 -8.25 -17.47
C VAL A 229 9.52 -8.50 -18.97
N TYR A 230 8.54 -8.05 -19.77
CA TYR A 230 8.56 -8.26 -21.20
C TYR A 230 9.66 -7.44 -21.91
N ALA A 231 9.96 -6.23 -21.48
CA ALA A 231 11.04 -5.41 -21.99
C ALA A 231 12.42 -5.99 -21.62
N ALA A 232 12.64 -6.26 -20.33
CA ALA A 232 13.91 -6.79 -19.83
C ALA A 232 14.28 -8.14 -20.46
N ARG A 233 13.31 -9.01 -20.73
CA ARG A 233 13.52 -10.29 -21.43
C ARG A 233 13.98 -10.13 -22.89
N LYS A 234 13.86 -8.93 -23.46
CA LYS A 234 14.45 -8.60 -24.77
C LYS A 234 15.90 -8.13 -24.69
N GLY A 235 16.46 -8.07 -23.47
CA GLY A 235 17.84 -7.61 -23.25
C GLY A 235 18.02 -6.10 -23.43
N ILE A 236 16.94 -5.31 -23.38
CA ILE A 236 16.99 -3.85 -23.48
C ILE A 236 17.01 -3.21 -22.09
N ARG A 237 17.73 -2.12 -21.95
CA ARG A 237 17.85 -1.40 -20.69
C ARG A 237 16.51 -0.83 -20.24
N THR A 238 15.99 -1.38 -19.15
CA THR A 238 14.63 -1.10 -18.67
C THR A 238 14.66 -0.46 -17.27
N GLY A 239 13.89 0.61 -17.10
CA GLY A 239 13.66 1.23 -15.81
C GLY A 239 12.17 1.35 -15.49
N ILE A 240 11.81 1.34 -14.19
CA ILE A 240 10.48 1.68 -13.67
C ILE A 240 10.61 2.84 -12.71
N ALA A 241 9.89 3.93 -12.96
CA ALA A 241 9.67 5.00 -12.00
C ALA A 241 8.25 4.90 -11.47
N SER A 242 8.09 4.75 -10.16
CA SER A 242 6.77 4.61 -9.54
C SER A 242 6.68 5.29 -8.18
N GLU A 243 5.51 5.79 -7.85
CA GLU A 243 5.22 6.35 -6.52
C GLU A 243 5.27 5.24 -5.46
N ARG A 244 4.64 4.10 -5.73
CA ARG A 244 4.77 2.84 -4.98
C ARG A 244 4.63 1.65 -5.91
N PHE A 245 5.50 0.66 -5.74
CA PHE A 245 5.39 -0.57 -6.52
C PHE A 245 4.17 -1.39 -6.07
N GLY A 246 3.46 -2.01 -7.02
CA GLY A 246 2.18 -2.68 -6.79
C GLY A 246 0.97 -1.78 -7.09
N GLY A 247 1.11 -0.46 -6.99
CA GLY A 247 0.04 0.49 -7.29
C GLY A 247 -1.23 0.25 -6.47
N GLN A 248 -2.39 0.35 -7.10
CA GLN A 248 -3.71 0.21 -6.47
C GLN A 248 -4.00 -1.21 -5.94
N VAL A 249 -3.29 -2.23 -6.43
CA VAL A 249 -3.43 -3.61 -5.95
C VAL A 249 -3.09 -3.72 -4.46
N LEU A 250 -2.16 -2.91 -3.96
CA LEU A 250 -1.82 -2.86 -2.54
C LEU A 250 -3.02 -2.54 -1.62
N ASP A 251 -4.06 -1.89 -2.17
CA ASP A 251 -5.24 -1.49 -1.43
C ASP A 251 -6.39 -2.51 -1.53
N THR A 252 -6.17 -3.65 -2.22
CA THR A 252 -7.16 -4.72 -2.42
C THR A 252 -6.99 -5.80 -1.35
N LEU A 253 -8.07 -6.20 -0.67
CA LEU A 253 -8.03 -7.25 0.36
C LEU A 253 -7.85 -8.63 -0.26
N GLY A 254 -8.80 -9.06 -1.07
CA GLY A 254 -8.84 -10.38 -1.69
C GLY A 254 -8.80 -10.30 -3.21
N ILE A 255 -8.07 -11.20 -3.85
CA ILE A 255 -7.99 -11.36 -5.30
C ILE A 255 -8.25 -12.82 -5.61
N GLU A 256 -9.41 -13.12 -6.23
CA GLU A 256 -9.85 -14.47 -6.60
C GLU A 256 -10.02 -14.63 -8.13
N ASN A 257 -9.88 -13.53 -8.86
CA ASN A 257 -10.14 -13.47 -10.30
C ASN A 257 -8.87 -13.35 -11.16
N PHE A 258 -7.67 -13.53 -10.58
CA PHE A 258 -6.44 -13.59 -11.36
C PHE A 258 -6.14 -15.04 -11.74
N ILE A 259 -6.24 -15.35 -13.04
CA ILE A 259 -6.03 -16.72 -13.55
C ILE A 259 -4.69 -17.30 -13.09
N SER A 260 -4.66 -18.57 -12.72
CA SER A 260 -3.56 -19.34 -12.12
C SER A 260 -3.34 -19.12 -10.62
N ILE A 261 -3.94 -18.10 -10.00
CA ILE A 261 -3.93 -17.89 -8.55
C ILE A 261 -5.36 -18.01 -8.05
N LYS A 262 -5.64 -19.06 -7.27
CA LYS A 262 -7.00 -19.32 -6.80
C LYS A 262 -7.49 -18.23 -5.83
N GLU A 263 -6.60 -17.79 -4.93
CA GLU A 263 -6.88 -16.77 -3.93
C GLU A 263 -5.57 -16.15 -3.46
N THR A 264 -5.52 -14.83 -3.31
CA THR A 264 -4.39 -14.11 -2.72
C THR A 264 -4.86 -12.75 -2.18
N GLU A 265 -3.99 -12.08 -1.44
CA GLU A 265 -4.19 -10.71 -0.97
C GLU A 265 -3.41 -9.72 -1.84
N GLY A 266 -3.92 -8.49 -1.97
CA GLY A 266 -3.30 -7.46 -2.80
C GLY A 266 -1.83 -7.20 -2.46
N PRO A 267 -1.44 -6.97 -1.19
CA PRO A 267 -0.05 -6.78 -0.82
C PRO A 267 0.85 -7.97 -1.17
N LYS A 268 0.36 -9.19 -0.97
CA LYS A 268 1.08 -10.42 -1.29
C LYS A 268 1.27 -10.59 -2.81
N PHE A 269 0.23 -10.25 -3.58
CA PHE A 269 0.30 -10.27 -5.03
C PHE A 269 1.27 -9.20 -5.56
N ALA A 270 1.24 -7.98 -5.00
CA ALA A 270 2.16 -6.90 -5.35
C ALA A 270 3.62 -7.27 -5.08
N LEU A 271 3.89 -7.94 -3.94
CA LEU A 271 5.22 -8.45 -3.61
C LEU A 271 5.70 -9.48 -4.65
N ALA A 272 4.84 -10.42 -5.04
CA ALA A 272 5.17 -11.42 -6.05
C ALA A 272 5.47 -10.79 -7.43
N LEU A 273 4.73 -9.73 -7.80
CA LEU A 273 5.04 -8.94 -9.01
C LEU A 273 6.42 -8.27 -8.92
N GLU A 274 6.74 -7.67 -7.78
CA GLU A 274 8.03 -7.00 -7.56
C GLU A 274 9.19 -8.01 -7.58
N GLU A 275 9.04 -9.14 -6.90
CA GLU A 275 10.03 -10.23 -6.93
C GLU A 275 10.27 -10.74 -8.36
N HIS A 276 9.22 -10.86 -9.17
CA HIS A 276 9.36 -11.27 -10.56
C HIS A 276 10.10 -10.21 -11.41
N VAL A 277 9.82 -8.94 -11.21
CA VAL A 277 10.55 -7.86 -11.90
C VAL A 277 12.02 -7.83 -11.48
N ARG A 278 12.30 -7.96 -10.17
CA ARG A 278 13.68 -8.00 -9.62
C ARG A 278 14.49 -9.22 -10.05
N HIS A 279 13.83 -10.27 -10.55
CA HIS A 279 14.53 -11.41 -11.15
C HIS A 279 15.26 -11.05 -12.44
N TYR A 280 14.89 -9.94 -13.08
CA TYR A 280 15.54 -9.37 -14.24
C TYR A 280 16.32 -8.11 -13.86
N ASP A 281 17.25 -7.71 -14.71
CA ASP A 281 18.03 -6.46 -14.52
C ASP A 281 17.18 -5.23 -14.88
N VAL A 282 16.21 -4.92 -14.02
CA VAL A 282 15.33 -3.75 -14.12
C VAL A 282 15.67 -2.76 -13.02
N ASP A 283 15.92 -1.52 -13.40
CA ASP A 283 16.17 -0.43 -12.45
C ASP A 283 14.84 0.08 -11.87
N ILE A 284 14.51 -0.30 -10.64
CA ILE A 284 13.27 0.09 -9.95
C ILE A 284 13.54 1.34 -9.11
N MET A 285 12.88 2.44 -9.47
CA MET A 285 12.97 3.74 -8.80
C MET A 285 11.63 4.02 -8.09
N ASN A 286 11.56 3.72 -6.81
CA ASN A 286 10.40 3.97 -5.95
C ASN A 286 10.33 5.44 -5.49
N LEU A 287 9.17 5.85 -4.97
CA LEU A 287 8.86 7.22 -4.52
C LEU A 287 9.05 8.29 -5.60
N GLN A 288 8.94 7.89 -6.87
CA GLN A 288 9.09 8.79 -8.01
C GLN A 288 7.74 9.03 -8.67
N ARG A 289 7.27 10.27 -8.59
CA ARG A 289 6.04 10.72 -9.24
C ARG A 289 6.36 11.59 -10.44
N ALA A 290 5.84 11.18 -11.60
CA ALA A 290 6.00 11.96 -12.82
C ALA A 290 5.08 13.18 -12.83
N LYS A 291 5.60 14.33 -13.28
CA LYS A 291 4.86 15.59 -13.41
C LYS A 291 4.88 16.18 -14.81
N GLY A 292 5.73 15.68 -15.71
CA GLY A 292 5.85 16.16 -17.07
C GLY A 292 6.49 15.14 -18.00
N LEU A 293 6.14 15.25 -19.28
CA LEU A 293 6.67 14.44 -20.37
C LEU A 293 6.98 15.36 -21.54
N ALA A 294 8.20 15.28 -22.06
CA ALA A 294 8.62 16.07 -23.22
C ALA A 294 9.48 15.20 -24.15
N ARG A 295 9.42 15.50 -25.45
CA ARG A 295 10.31 14.87 -26.43
C ARG A 295 11.41 15.85 -26.82
N HIS A 296 12.64 15.38 -26.77
CA HIS A 296 13.83 16.10 -27.19
C HIS A 296 14.62 15.22 -28.17
N ASP A 297 14.56 15.54 -29.45
CA ASP A 297 15.17 14.77 -30.54
C ASP A 297 14.77 13.28 -30.49
N ASP A 298 15.73 12.40 -30.24
CA ASP A 298 15.54 10.94 -30.18
C ASP A 298 15.19 10.42 -28.79
N LEU A 299 15.15 11.29 -27.78
CA LEU A 299 14.88 10.92 -26.40
C LEU A 299 13.55 11.54 -25.91
N ILE A 300 12.93 10.83 -25.00
CA ILE A 300 11.77 11.27 -24.26
C ILE A 300 12.21 11.51 -22.82
N GLU A 301 11.95 12.70 -22.32
CA GLU A 301 12.24 13.12 -20.96
C GLU A 301 10.99 13.00 -20.09
N VAL A 302 11.10 12.31 -18.96
CA VAL A 302 10.09 12.25 -17.90
C VAL A 302 10.56 13.08 -16.73
N GLN A 303 9.88 14.18 -16.46
CA GLN A 303 10.16 15.05 -15.32
C GLN A 303 9.47 14.51 -14.07
N LEU A 304 10.18 14.48 -12.95
CA LEU A 304 9.70 13.99 -11.66
C LEU A 304 9.38 15.14 -10.71
N GLU A 305 8.46 14.93 -9.77
CA GLU A 305 8.16 15.91 -8.71
C GLU A 305 9.38 16.21 -7.83
N SER A 306 10.29 15.26 -7.67
CA SER A 306 11.58 15.43 -6.98
C SER A 306 12.50 16.48 -7.63
N GLY A 307 12.17 16.95 -8.85
CA GLY A 307 13.01 17.86 -9.64
C GLY A 307 13.99 17.15 -10.57
N ALA A 308 14.14 15.82 -10.46
CA ALA A 308 14.94 15.03 -11.39
C ALA A 308 14.22 14.85 -12.73
N SER A 309 15.00 14.52 -13.76
CA SER A 309 14.51 14.12 -15.08
C SER A 309 15.14 12.77 -15.47
N LEU A 310 14.34 11.88 -15.98
CA LEU A 310 14.76 10.60 -16.54
C LEU A 310 14.61 10.64 -18.07
N LYS A 311 15.56 10.08 -18.80
CA LYS A 311 15.55 10.04 -20.26
C LYS A 311 15.42 8.62 -20.78
N ALA A 312 14.65 8.44 -21.85
CA ALA A 312 14.48 7.15 -22.49
C ALA A 312 14.26 7.28 -24.00
N ARG A 313 14.55 6.25 -24.75
CA ARG A 313 14.24 6.14 -26.18
C ARG A 313 12.76 5.82 -26.42
N SER A 314 12.13 5.14 -25.46
CA SER A 314 10.69 4.86 -25.45
C SER A 314 10.16 4.89 -24.01
N VAL A 315 8.90 5.33 -23.84
CA VAL A 315 8.22 5.41 -22.54
C VAL A 315 6.92 4.62 -22.57
N ILE A 316 6.63 3.90 -21.48
CA ILE A 316 5.36 3.22 -21.28
C ILE A 316 4.66 3.83 -20.07
N LEU A 317 3.51 4.47 -20.31
CA LEU A 317 2.68 5.09 -19.28
C LEU A 317 1.75 4.03 -18.69
N SER A 318 1.95 3.68 -17.43
CA SER A 318 1.15 2.68 -16.68
C SER A 318 0.77 3.21 -15.30
N THR A 319 0.43 4.50 -15.24
CA THR A 319 0.14 5.24 -14.02
C THR A 319 -1.17 4.85 -13.33
N GLY A 320 -2.02 4.04 -14.01
CA GLY A 320 -3.27 3.55 -13.48
C GLY A 320 -4.33 4.64 -13.31
N ALA A 321 -5.29 4.35 -12.45
CA ALA A 321 -6.38 5.25 -12.12
C ALA A 321 -6.66 5.17 -10.62
N ARG A 322 -7.45 6.12 -10.09
CA ARG A 322 -7.90 6.12 -8.71
C ARG A 322 -9.41 6.24 -8.64
N TRP A 323 -10.02 5.60 -7.66
CA TRP A 323 -11.44 5.72 -7.41
C TRP A 323 -11.77 7.11 -6.86
N ARG A 324 -12.90 7.65 -7.28
CA ARG A 324 -13.47 8.83 -6.64
C ARG A 324 -14.06 8.43 -5.30
N THR A 325 -13.80 9.24 -4.29
CA THR A 325 -14.39 9.13 -2.95
C THR A 325 -15.59 10.05 -2.83
N ILE A 326 -16.57 9.66 -2.02
CA ILE A 326 -17.71 10.52 -1.67
C ILE A 326 -17.32 11.54 -0.59
N ASN A 327 -16.25 11.26 0.16
CA ASN A 327 -15.73 12.07 1.27
C ASN A 327 -16.76 12.30 2.39
N VAL A 328 -17.43 11.23 2.82
CA VAL A 328 -18.36 11.24 3.93
C VAL A 328 -17.80 10.51 5.15
N PRO A 329 -18.25 10.82 6.38
CA PRO A 329 -17.90 10.05 7.57
C PRO A 329 -18.17 8.56 7.38
N GLY A 330 -17.24 7.71 7.84
CA GLY A 330 -17.28 6.26 7.71
C GLY A 330 -16.72 5.71 6.41
N GLU A 331 -16.58 6.49 5.33
CA GLU A 331 -16.06 5.96 4.07
C GLU A 331 -14.63 5.40 4.20
N GLN A 332 -13.72 6.15 4.81
CA GLN A 332 -12.34 5.72 5.01
C GLN A 332 -12.20 4.72 6.17
N GLU A 333 -12.98 4.88 7.22
CA GLU A 333 -12.99 4.00 8.40
C GLU A 333 -13.36 2.57 8.02
N TYR A 334 -14.38 2.42 7.17
CA TYR A 334 -14.90 1.12 6.73
C TYR A 334 -14.38 0.68 5.36
N ARG A 335 -13.40 1.35 4.81
CA ARG A 335 -12.72 0.89 3.59
C ARG A 335 -12.15 -0.50 3.82
N ASN A 336 -12.47 -1.44 2.93
CA ASN A 336 -12.16 -2.86 3.06
C ASN A 336 -12.82 -3.57 4.29
N LYS A 337 -13.74 -2.90 4.97
CA LYS A 337 -14.56 -3.46 6.06
C LYS A 337 -16.06 -3.37 5.76
N GLY A 338 -16.40 -3.33 4.47
CA GLY A 338 -17.76 -3.16 3.97
C GLY A 338 -17.90 -2.02 2.96
N VAL A 339 -16.98 -1.05 2.91
CA VAL A 339 -16.89 -0.09 1.81
C VAL A 339 -15.94 -0.62 0.75
N ALA A 340 -16.44 -0.76 -0.49
CA ALA A 340 -15.76 -1.30 -1.65
C ALA A 340 -15.91 -0.40 -2.88
N TYR A 341 -15.01 -0.57 -3.84
CA TYR A 341 -14.98 0.22 -5.08
C TYR A 341 -14.99 -0.64 -6.33
N CYS A 342 -14.82 -1.96 -6.23
CA CYS A 342 -14.80 -2.89 -7.35
C CYS A 342 -15.87 -3.96 -7.17
N PRO A 343 -17.02 -3.88 -7.88
CA PRO A 343 -18.09 -4.90 -7.79
C PRO A 343 -17.61 -6.29 -8.20
N HIS A 344 -16.81 -6.38 -9.25
CA HIS A 344 -16.27 -7.65 -9.75
C HIS A 344 -15.25 -8.30 -8.80
N CYS A 345 -14.55 -7.48 -7.98
CA CYS A 345 -13.56 -7.98 -7.04
C CYS A 345 -14.23 -8.40 -5.72
N ASP A 346 -15.07 -7.52 -5.18
CA ASP A 346 -15.56 -7.61 -3.80
C ASP A 346 -16.99 -8.16 -3.72
N GLY A 347 -17.74 -8.16 -4.84
CA GLY A 347 -19.13 -8.61 -4.88
C GLY A 347 -19.37 -9.99 -4.27
N PRO A 348 -18.56 -11.02 -4.58
CA PRO A 348 -18.69 -12.36 -3.99
C PRO A 348 -18.67 -12.40 -2.46
N LEU A 349 -17.95 -11.46 -1.79
CA LEU A 349 -17.86 -11.36 -0.32
C LEU A 349 -19.20 -10.97 0.34
N PHE A 350 -20.11 -10.43 -0.46
CA PHE A 350 -21.45 -9.97 -0.03
C PHE A 350 -22.58 -10.91 -0.44
N LYS A 351 -22.27 -12.14 -0.83
CA LYS A 351 -23.28 -13.13 -1.21
C LYS A 351 -24.34 -13.31 -0.13
N GLY A 352 -25.61 -13.15 -0.52
CA GLY A 352 -26.76 -13.27 0.37
C GLY A 352 -26.91 -12.14 1.40
N LYS A 353 -26.20 -11.01 1.23
CA LYS A 353 -26.29 -9.82 2.08
C LYS A 353 -26.98 -8.68 1.35
N ARG A 354 -27.38 -7.66 2.09
CA ARG A 354 -27.94 -6.41 1.52
C ARG A 354 -26.79 -5.43 1.30
N VAL A 355 -26.75 -4.75 0.16
CA VAL A 355 -25.70 -3.78 -0.18
C VAL A 355 -26.30 -2.50 -0.77
N ALA A 356 -25.54 -1.41 -0.72
CA ALA A 356 -25.83 -0.22 -1.52
C ALA A 356 -24.81 -0.04 -2.64
N VAL A 357 -25.24 0.56 -3.73
CA VAL A 357 -24.40 1.11 -4.79
C VAL A 357 -24.64 2.61 -4.84
N ILE A 358 -23.58 3.40 -4.78
CA ILE A 358 -23.66 4.86 -4.86
C ILE A 358 -23.20 5.30 -6.24
N GLY A 359 -24.09 5.97 -6.99
CA GLY A 359 -23.88 6.49 -8.34
C GLY A 359 -24.82 5.89 -9.37
N GLY A 360 -25.53 6.73 -10.11
CA GLY A 360 -26.55 6.38 -11.10
C GLY A 360 -26.11 6.55 -12.57
N GLY A 361 -24.80 6.61 -12.83
CA GLY A 361 -24.22 6.52 -14.17
C GLY A 361 -24.11 5.06 -14.64
N ASN A 362 -23.58 4.83 -15.87
CA ASN A 362 -23.42 3.48 -16.42
C ASN A 362 -22.73 2.54 -15.43
N SER A 363 -21.57 2.91 -14.90
CA SER A 363 -20.81 2.05 -13.96
C SER A 363 -21.60 1.66 -12.71
N GLY A 364 -22.38 2.59 -12.12
CA GLY A 364 -23.17 2.30 -10.93
C GLY A 364 -24.37 1.41 -11.24
N VAL A 365 -25.04 1.63 -12.37
CA VAL A 365 -26.16 0.80 -12.80
C VAL A 365 -25.70 -0.60 -13.21
N GLU A 366 -24.58 -0.74 -13.93
CA GLU A 366 -23.95 -2.02 -14.25
C GLU A 366 -23.56 -2.78 -12.98
N ALA A 367 -22.91 -2.08 -12.03
CA ALA A 367 -22.56 -2.65 -10.73
C ALA A 367 -23.80 -3.16 -9.96
N ALA A 368 -24.89 -2.40 -9.97
CA ALA A 368 -26.12 -2.81 -9.32
C ALA A 368 -26.76 -4.04 -9.98
N ILE A 369 -26.70 -4.14 -11.32
CA ILE A 369 -27.17 -5.29 -12.08
C ILE A 369 -26.33 -6.54 -11.77
N ASP A 370 -25.00 -6.41 -11.77
CA ASP A 370 -24.08 -7.51 -11.47
C ASP A 370 -24.27 -8.02 -10.03
N LEU A 371 -24.30 -7.10 -9.07
CA LEU A 371 -24.48 -7.45 -7.66
C LEU A 371 -25.85 -8.08 -7.39
N ALA A 372 -26.91 -7.68 -8.12
CA ALA A 372 -28.25 -8.27 -7.95
C ALA A 372 -28.28 -9.78 -8.23
N GLY A 373 -27.33 -10.30 -9.03
CA GLY A 373 -27.17 -11.73 -9.26
C GLY A 373 -26.47 -12.49 -8.12
N ILE A 374 -25.90 -11.78 -7.16
CA ILE A 374 -25.02 -12.36 -6.11
C ILE A 374 -25.60 -12.14 -4.71
N VAL A 375 -26.13 -10.93 -4.45
CA VAL A 375 -26.54 -10.47 -3.12
C VAL A 375 -28.05 -10.63 -2.91
N GLU A 376 -28.49 -10.52 -1.65
CA GLU A 376 -29.92 -10.56 -1.31
C GLU A 376 -30.67 -9.36 -1.89
N HIS A 377 -30.13 -8.16 -1.72
CA HIS A 377 -30.78 -6.92 -2.15
C HIS A 377 -29.76 -5.82 -2.46
N VAL A 378 -30.01 -5.05 -3.52
CA VAL A 378 -29.23 -3.87 -3.89
C VAL A 378 -30.06 -2.61 -3.73
N THR A 379 -29.53 -1.62 -3.02
CA THR A 379 -30.08 -0.25 -2.98
C THR A 379 -29.18 0.67 -3.79
N LEU A 380 -29.62 1.06 -4.99
CA LEU A 380 -28.92 2.05 -5.82
C LEU A 380 -29.30 3.46 -5.38
N ILE A 381 -28.30 4.27 -5.03
CA ILE A 381 -28.48 5.65 -4.55
C ILE A 381 -27.87 6.63 -5.54
N GLU A 382 -28.68 7.56 -6.04
CA GLU A 382 -28.25 8.60 -6.96
C GLU A 382 -28.52 9.99 -6.39
N TYR A 383 -27.54 10.86 -6.50
CA TYR A 383 -27.60 12.25 -6.05
C TYR A 383 -28.60 13.08 -6.88
N ASP A 384 -28.64 12.87 -8.21
CA ASP A 384 -29.52 13.60 -9.10
C ASP A 384 -30.97 13.07 -9.05
N THR A 385 -31.88 13.83 -9.64
CA THR A 385 -33.31 13.49 -9.69
C THR A 385 -33.64 12.31 -10.62
N GLN A 386 -32.65 11.87 -11.42
CA GLN A 386 -32.79 10.75 -12.36
C GLN A 386 -31.45 10.05 -12.60
N LEU A 387 -31.50 8.80 -13.02
CA LEU A 387 -30.32 8.06 -13.44
C LEU A 387 -29.78 8.63 -14.76
N ARG A 388 -28.45 8.65 -14.89
CA ARG A 388 -27.73 9.09 -16.09
C ARG A 388 -27.24 7.93 -16.96
N ALA A 389 -27.48 6.70 -16.54
CA ALA A 389 -27.11 5.51 -17.28
C ALA A 389 -27.93 5.39 -18.59
N ASP A 390 -27.41 4.62 -19.53
CA ASP A 390 -28.07 4.32 -20.79
C ASP A 390 -29.45 3.68 -20.57
N ALA A 391 -30.42 4.02 -21.41
CA ALA A 391 -31.80 3.55 -21.27
C ALA A 391 -31.95 2.01 -21.27
N VAL A 392 -31.04 1.29 -21.94
CA VAL A 392 -31.00 -0.18 -21.93
C VAL A 392 -30.66 -0.70 -20.53
N LEU A 393 -29.65 -0.12 -19.89
CA LEU A 393 -29.22 -0.48 -18.52
C LEU A 393 -30.31 -0.15 -17.50
N GLN A 394 -30.94 1.02 -17.62
CA GLN A 394 -32.04 1.41 -16.73
C GLN A 394 -33.24 0.45 -16.85
N ARG A 395 -33.61 0.03 -18.06
CA ARG A 395 -34.69 -0.98 -18.26
C ARG A 395 -34.31 -2.33 -17.65
N LYS A 396 -33.04 -2.76 -17.80
CA LYS A 396 -32.58 -4.01 -17.19
C LYS A 396 -32.62 -3.91 -15.66
N LEU A 397 -32.13 -2.81 -15.08
CA LEU A 397 -32.17 -2.58 -13.65
C LEU A 397 -33.61 -2.63 -13.10
N ALA A 398 -34.55 -1.94 -13.75
CA ALA A 398 -35.95 -1.90 -13.35
C ALA A 398 -36.67 -3.26 -13.43
N SER A 399 -36.15 -4.23 -14.21
CA SER A 399 -36.69 -5.60 -14.29
C SER A 399 -36.23 -6.51 -13.13
N LEU A 400 -35.33 -6.07 -12.27
CA LEU A 400 -34.76 -6.87 -11.19
C LEU A 400 -35.56 -6.66 -9.88
N PRO A 401 -36.19 -7.73 -9.34
CA PRO A 401 -37.08 -7.61 -8.20
C PRO A 401 -36.37 -7.30 -6.88
N ASN A 402 -35.05 -7.57 -6.82
CA ASN A 402 -34.23 -7.35 -5.63
C ASN A 402 -33.37 -6.07 -5.74
N VAL A 403 -33.79 -5.11 -6.57
CA VAL A 403 -33.13 -3.80 -6.67
C VAL A 403 -34.11 -2.69 -6.32
N THR A 404 -33.69 -1.80 -5.44
CA THR A 404 -34.41 -0.54 -5.12
C THR A 404 -33.57 0.63 -5.59
N THR A 405 -34.15 1.54 -6.36
CA THR A 405 -33.49 2.78 -6.79
C THR A 405 -34.01 3.97 -5.99
N ILE A 406 -33.09 4.73 -5.40
CA ILE A 406 -33.38 5.97 -4.67
C ILE A 406 -32.63 7.09 -5.40
N VAL A 407 -33.38 7.99 -6.02
CA VAL A 407 -32.85 9.20 -6.67
C VAL A 407 -33.04 10.41 -5.79
N ASN A 408 -32.42 11.54 -6.15
CA ASN A 408 -32.45 12.78 -5.40
C ASN A 408 -31.98 12.61 -3.94
N ALA A 409 -30.98 11.73 -3.72
CA ALA A 409 -30.50 11.30 -2.43
C ALA A 409 -29.00 11.57 -2.29
N LYS A 410 -28.65 12.39 -1.28
CA LYS A 410 -27.27 12.71 -0.96
C LYS A 410 -26.78 11.79 0.17
N THR A 411 -25.85 10.88 -0.14
CA THR A 411 -25.18 10.11 0.90
C THR A 411 -24.44 11.05 1.85
N THR A 412 -24.69 10.92 3.15
CA THR A 412 -24.13 11.80 4.19
C THR A 412 -23.23 11.05 5.18
N GLY A 413 -23.31 9.71 5.23
CA GLY A 413 -22.47 8.91 6.11
C GLY A 413 -22.64 7.43 5.89
N ILE A 414 -21.63 6.68 6.32
CA ILE A 414 -21.61 5.22 6.38
C ILE A 414 -21.40 4.84 7.84
N THR A 415 -22.23 3.94 8.35
CA THR A 415 -22.21 3.52 9.76
C THR A 415 -21.75 2.09 9.91
N GLY A 416 -21.27 1.75 11.11
CA GLY A 416 -20.86 0.40 11.45
C GLY A 416 -20.46 0.26 12.91
N ASP A 417 -19.99 -0.93 13.26
CA ASP A 417 -19.59 -1.31 14.63
C ASP A 417 -18.07 -1.16 14.89
N GLY A 418 -17.34 -0.45 14.01
CA GLY A 418 -15.89 -0.31 14.03
C GLY A 418 -15.16 -1.43 13.26
N ASN A 419 -15.77 -2.61 13.11
CA ASN A 419 -15.20 -3.75 12.39
C ASN A 419 -15.82 -3.94 11.01
N ARG A 420 -17.09 -3.56 10.83
CA ARG A 420 -17.84 -3.73 9.57
C ARG A 420 -18.93 -2.69 9.43
N VAL A 421 -19.34 -2.49 8.18
CA VAL A 421 -20.51 -1.66 7.84
C VAL A 421 -21.80 -2.32 8.34
N ASP A 422 -22.71 -1.52 8.90
CA ASP A 422 -24.08 -1.91 9.27
C ASP A 422 -25.15 -1.04 8.61
N GLY A 423 -24.77 0.07 7.97
CA GLY A 423 -25.74 0.96 7.36
C GLY A 423 -25.13 2.11 6.57
N LEU A 424 -26.01 2.79 5.85
CA LEU A 424 -25.74 4.00 5.10
C LEU A 424 -26.79 5.04 5.43
N VAL A 425 -26.37 6.29 5.61
CA VAL A 425 -27.26 7.44 5.87
C VAL A 425 -27.26 8.35 4.65
N TYR A 426 -28.44 8.76 4.22
CA TYR A 426 -28.60 9.73 3.16
C TYR A 426 -29.65 10.79 3.51
N GLU A 427 -29.52 11.96 2.92
CA GLU A 427 -30.50 13.03 2.93
C GLU A 427 -31.37 12.97 1.67
N ASP A 428 -32.67 12.87 1.83
CA ASP A 428 -33.64 13.07 0.77
C ASP A 428 -33.65 14.56 0.41
N ARG A 429 -33.09 14.91 -0.75
CA ARG A 429 -32.88 16.32 -1.15
C ARG A 429 -34.19 17.07 -1.47
N ALA A 430 -35.31 16.36 -1.67
CA ALA A 430 -36.62 16.99 -1.87
C ALA A 430 -37.24 17.46 -0.53
N THR A 431 -37.00 16.71 0.54
CA THR A 431 -37.64 16.93 1.84
C THR A 431 -36.67 17.42 2.92
N GLY A 432 -35.36 17.27 2.70
CA GLY A 432 -34.31 17.50 3.70
C GLY A 432 -34.27 16.43 4.80
N ALA A 433 -35.07 15.36 4.68
CA ALA A 433 -35.16 14.33 5.70
C ALA A 433 -33.95 13.38 5.64
N SER A 434 -33.32 13.14 6.80
CA SER A 434 -32.29 12.12 6.93
C SER A 434 -32.91 10.74 7.04
N ARG A 435 -32.40 9.78 6.25
CA ARG A 435 -32.87 8.39 6.23
C ARG A 435 -31.69 7.43 6.33
N ARG A 436 -31.90 6.25 6.95
CA ARG A 436 -30.89 5.19 7.06
C ARG A 436 -31.35 3.93 6.33
N VAL A 437 -30.43 3.29 5.64
CA VAL A 437 -30.60 1.96 5.05
C VAL A 437 -29.70 0.98 5.78
N GLU A 438 -30.28 -0.13 6.28
CA GLU A 438 -29.52 -1.20 6.91
C GLU A 438 -28.95 -2.13 5.84
N LEU A 439 -27.64 -2.35 5.87
CA LEU A 439 -26.89 -3.12 4.87
C LEU A 439 -25.51 -3.53 5.38
N ALA A 440 -24.89 -4.50 4.72
CA ALA A 440 -23.59 -5.02 5.11
C ALA A 440 -22.45 -4.51 4.20
N GLY A 441 -22.76 -3.79 3.12
CA GLY A 441 -21.73 -3.29 2.21
C GLY A 441 -22.19 -2.11 1.36
N VAL A 442 -21.22 -1.24 1.02
CA VAL A 442 -21.43 -0.04 0.18
C VAL A 442 -20.41 -0.05 -0.94
N PHE A 443 -20.89 -0.06 -2.18
CA PHE A 443 -20.07 0.04 -3.39
C PHE A 443 -20.11 1.47 -3.93
N VAL A 444 -18.97 2.15 -3.91
CA VAL A 444 -18.87 3.54 -4.40
C VAL A 444 -18.53 3.52 -5.89
N GLN A 445 -19.49 3.91 -6.73
CA GLN A 445 -19.44 3.84 -8.20
C GLN A 445 -19.66 5.21 -8.86
N ILE A 446 -18.96 6.24 -8.35
CA ILE A 446 -19.05 7.62 -8.84
C ILE A 446 -17.93 7.99 -9.82
N GLY A 447 -17.26 6.98 -10.36
CA GLY A 447 -16.28 7.05 -11.43
C GLY A 447 -14.85 6.80 -11.00
N LEU A 448 -14.03 6.52 -12.00
CA LEU A 448 -12.58 6.43 -11.93
C LEU A 448 -11.95 7.73 -12.45
N VAL A 449 -10.82 8.11 -11.88
CA VAL A 449 -10.01 9.24 -12.36
C VAL A 449 -8.66 8.68 -12.81
N PRO A 450 -8.37 8.69 -14.12
CA PRO A 450 -7.06 8.30 -14.61
C PRO A 450 -5.96 9.20 -14.02
N ASN A 451 -4.81 8.62 -13.69
CA ASN A 451 -3.64 9.36 -13.19
C ASN A 451 -2.85 9.93 -14.37
N SER A 452 -3.48 10.79 -15.14
CA SER A 452 -3.02 11.31 -16.44
C SER A 452 -3.07 12.84 -16.54
N GLU A 453 -3.42 13.55 -15.48
CA GLU A 453 -3.59 15.00 -15.48
C GLU A 453 -2.32 15.73 -15.94
N TRP A 454 -1.15 15.19 -15.59
CA TRP A 454 0.16 15.71 -15.94
C TRP A 454 0.54 15.53 -17.42
N LEU A 455 -0.25 14.74 -18.17
CA LEU A 455 -0.07 14.45 -19.59
C LEU A 455 -0.87 15.39 -20.51
N ARG A 456 -1.64 16.31 -19.94
CA ARG A 456 -2.44 17.26 -20.73
C ARG A 456 -1.55 18.10 -21.66
N GLY A 457 -1.93 18.14 -22.93
CA GLY A 457 -1.17 18.84 -23.96
C GLY A 457 0.04 18.09 -24.52
N THR A 458 0.36 16.91 -23.98
CA THR A 458 1.49 16.09 -24.43
C THR A 458 1.02 14.87 -25.22
N VAL A 459 -0.01 14.16 -24.75
CA VAL A 459 -0.66 13.06 -25.45
C VAL A 459 -2.16 13.31 -25.53
N GLU A 460 -2.83 12.68 -26.48
CA GLU A 460 -4.28 12.79 -26.60
C GLU A 460 -4.98 12.07 -25.45
N LEU A 461 -5.91 12.80 -24.82
CA LEU A 461 -6.74 12.28 -23.72
C LEU A 461 -8.22 12.28 -24.13
N SER A 462 -8.97 11.28 -23.65
CA SER A 462 -10.42 11.26 -23.78
C SER A 462 -11.06 12.40 -22.95
N ARG A 463 -12.36 12.63 -23.16
CA ARG A 463 -13.15 13.58 -22.33
C ARG A 463 -13.13 13.23 -20.83
N HIS A 464 -12.82 11.98 -20.50
CA HIS A 464 -12.72 11.49 -19.12
C HIS A 464 -11.27 11.52 -18.58
N GLY A 465 -10.31 12.01 -19.37
CA GLY A 465 -8.90 12.10 -19.02
C GLY A 465 -8.10 10.83 -19.26
N GLU A 466 -8.67 9.78 -19.86
CA GLU A 466 -7.95 8.55 -20.19
C GLU A 466 -7.01 8.77 -21.37
N VAL A 467 -5.85 8.14 -21.35
CA VAL A 467 -4.91 8.15 -22.47
C VAL A 467 -5.50 7.37 -23.65
N ILE A 468 -5.67 8.03 -24.78
CA ILE A 468 -6.14 7.39 -26.02
C ILE A 468 -5.00 6.54 -26.59
N VAL A 469 -5.30 5.26 -26.84
CA VAL A 469 -4.34 4.30 -27.38
C VAL A 469 -4.91 3.52 -28.55
N ASP A 470 -4.02 3.10 -29.46
CA ASP A 470 -4.38 2.15 -30.52
C ASP A 470 -4.38 0.69 -30.02
N ALA A 471 -4.62 -0.25 -30.93
CA ALA A 471 -4.64 -1.69 -30.61
C ALA A 471 -3.28 -2.21 -30.09
N ARG A 472 -2.18 -1.51 -30.33
CA ARG A 472 -0.82 -1.85 -29.87
C ARG A 472 -0.43 -1.14 -28.57
N GLY A 473 -1.28 -0.25 -28.06
CA GLY A 473 -1.00 0.60 -26.91
C GLY A 473 -0.21 1.86 -27.25
N ALA A 474 -0.04 2.22 -28.52
CA ALA A 474 0.62 3.44 -28.92
C ALA A 474 -0.26 4.66 -28.67
N THR A 475 0.33 5.74 -28.15
CA THR A 475 -0.31 7.03 -27.94
C THR A 475 -0.14 7.94 -29.18
N SER A 476 -0.69 9.15 -29.10
CA SER A 476 -0.48 10.18 -30.14
C SER A 476 0.98 10.68 -30.26
N LEU A 477 1.82 10.44 -29.22
CA LEU A 477 3.23 10.83 -29.23
C LEU A 477 4.10 9.64 -29.65
N PRO A 478 4.82 9.71 -30.78
CA PRO A 478 5.67 8.59 -31.24
C PRO A 478 6.70 8.18 -30.19
N GLY A 479 6.85 6.84 -29.96
CA GLY A 479 7.73 6.29 -28.95
C GLY A 479 7.14 6.26 -27.54
N VAL A 480 5.94 6.81 -27.34
CA VAL A 480 5.20 6.75 -26.09
C VAL A 480 4.03 5.78 -26.23
N PHE A 481 3.98 4.83 -25.33
CA PHE A 481 2.93 3.82 -25.21
C PHE A 481 2.21 3.97 -23.89
N ALA A 482 1.00 3.44 -23.77
CA ALA A 482 0.29 3.41 -22.50
C ALA A 482 -0.45 2.08 -22.30
N ALA A 483 -0.65 1.70 -21.04
CA ALA A 483 -1.23 0.42 -20.66
C ALA A 483 -2.04 0.50 -19.36
N GLY A 484 -3.04 -0.36 -19.25
CA GLY A 484 -3.86 -0.54 -18.06
C GLY A 484 -4.86 0.60 -17.82
N ASP A 485 -5.23 0.81 -16.57
CA ASP A 485 -6.39 1.61 -16.16
C ASP A 485 -6.33 3.09 -16.53
N ALA A 486 -5.14 3.62 -16.82
CA ALA A 486 -4.98 5.00 -17.29
C ALA A 486 -5.45 5.23 -18.73
N THR A 487 -5.71 4.17 -19.50
CA THR A 487 -6.02 4.20 -20.95
C THR A 487 -7.50 4.09 -21.23
N THR A 488 -7.88 4.28 -22.51
CA THR A 488 -9.26 4.05 -23.00
C THR A 488 -9.63 2.57 -23.15
N VAL A 489 -8.75 1.64 -22.78
CA VAL A 489 -9.03 0.20 -22.79
C VAL A 489 -10.16 -0.12 -21.81
N PRO A 490 -11.23 -0.82 -22.24
CA PRO A 490 -12.33 -1.19 -21.36
C PRO A 490 -11.92 -2.24 -20.32
N PHE A 491 -12.75 -2.37 -19.26
CA PHE A 491 -12.58 -3.38 -18.20
C PHE A 491 -11.27 -3.24 -17.40
N LYS A 492 -11.27 -2.36 -16.41
CA LYS A 492 -10.14 -2.08 -15.52
C LYS A 492 -9.94 -3.25 -14.53
N GLN A 493 -9.15 -4.26 -14.94
CA GLN A 493 -8.88 -5.48 -14.19
C GLN A 493 -7.37 -5.77 -14.17
N ILE A 494 -6.88 -6.41 -13.11
CA ILE A 494 -5.46 -6.75 -12.93
C ILE A 494 -4.91 -7.53 -14.12
N ILE A 495 -5.64 -8.56 -14.57
CA ILE A 495 -5.19 -9.42 -15.68
C ILE A 495 -5.17 -8.68 -17.03
N ILE A 496 -6.13 -7.78 -17.25
CA ILE A 496 -6.20 -6.96 -18.47
C ILE A 496 -5.05 -5.95 -18.46
N ALA A 497 -4.83 -5.26 -17.34
CA ALA A 497 -3.72 -4.33 -17.16
C ALA A 497 -2.36 -5.00 -17.41
N ALA A 498 -2.15 -6.21 -16.88
CA ALA A 498 -0.94 -6.99 -17.12
C ALA A 498 -0.78 -7.37 -18.60
N GLY A 499 -1.85 -7.79 -19.27
CA GLY A 499 -1.85 -8.07 -20.71
C GLY A 499 -1.54 -6.84 -21.55
N ASP A 500 -2.12 -5.69 -21.20
CA ASP A 500 -1.83 -4.43 -21.88
C ASP A 500 -0.37 -3.99 -21.69
N GLY A 501 0.18 -4.14 -20.48
CA GLY A 501 1.59 -3.86 -20.21
C GLY A 501 2.53 -4.70 -21.06
N ALA A 502 2.26 -6.00 -21.15
CA ALA A 502 3.03 -6.91 -22.00
C ALA A 502 2.95 -6.51 -23.49
N LYS A 503 1.75 -6.17 -23.97
CA LYS A 503 1.50 -5.70 -25.35
C LYS A 503 2.26 -4.39 -25.62
N ALA A 504 2.18 -3.41 -24.72
CA ALA A 504 2.88 -2.14 -24.86
C ALA A 504 4.40 -2.31 -24.90
N ALA A 505 4.97 -3.20 -24.08
CA ALA A 505 6.39 -3.50 -24.09
C ALA A 505 6.85 -4.13 -25.41
N LEU A 506 6.07 -5.06 -25.97
CA LEU A 506 6.36 -5.65 -27.28
C LEU A 506 6.29 -4.60 -28.40
N ALA A 507 5.31 -3.69 -28.32
CA ALA A 507 5.19 -2.60 -29.28
C ALA A 507 6.31 -1.56 -29.15
N ALA A 508 6.74 -1.24 -27.92
CA ALA A 508 7.88 -0.38 -27.67
C ALA A 508 9.19 -0.98 -28.21
N PHE A 509 9.40 -2.29 -28.03
CA PHE A 509 10.53 -2.98 -28.62
C PHE A 509 10.50 -2.94 -30.15
N ASP A 510 9.35 -3.20 -30.77
CA ASP A 510 9.15 -3.11 -32.22
C ASP A 510 9.40 -1.69 -32.76
N TYR A 511 9.05 -0.67 -32.00
CA TYR A 511 9.39 0.72 -32.30
C TYR A 511 10.90 0.95 -32.27
N LEU A 512 11.58 0.50 -31.21
CA LEU A 512 13.03 0.72 -31.02
C LEU A 512 13.89 0.07 -32.11
N ILE A 513 13.57 -1.15 -32.53
CA ILE A 513 14.34 -1.85 -33.58
C ILE A 513 14.17 -1.24 -34.97
N ARG A 514 13.14 -0.39 -35.16
CA ARG A 514 12.91 0.32 -36.44
C ARG A 514 13.52 1.72 -36.46
N GLN A 515 13.98 2.22 -35.29
CA GLN A 515 14.70 3.48 -35.24
C GLN A 515 16.11 3.30 -35.84
N PRO A 516 16.64 4.29 -36.55
CA PRO A 516 18.03 4.25 -36.99
C PRO A 516 18.92 3.98 -35.78
N ALA A 517 19.95 3.14 -35.98
CA ALA A 517 20.96 2.95 -34.95
C ALA A 517 21.57 4.33 -34.64
N GLY A 518 21.25 4.86 -33.43
CA GLY A 518 21.87 6.10 -32.99
C GLY A 518 23.38 5.94 -33.09
N THR A 519 24.06 6.88 -33.70
CA THR A 519 25.51 6.99 -33.68
C THR A 519 25.97 6.92 -32.23
N LYS A 520 26.67 5.84 -31.86
CA LYS A 520 27.31 5.66 -30.56
C LYS A 520 28.30 6.77 -30.30
#